data_1c1ed6e28fa5d897d80dbd8fbb2a5323
#
_entry.id   1c1ed6e28fa5d897d80dbd8fbb2a5323
#
_cell.length_a   1.000
_cell.length_b   1.000
_cell.length_c   1.000
_cell.angle_alpha   90.00
_cell.angle_beta   90.00
_cell.angle_gamma   90.00
#
_symmetry.space_group_name_H-M   'P 1'
#
loop_
_entity.id
_entity.type
_entity.pdbx_description
1 polymer ?
#
loop_
_entity_poly.entity_id
_entity_poly.type
_entity_poly.pdbx_seq_one_letter_code
_entity_poly.pdbx_strand_id
1 'polypeptide(L)'
;MKTKFVQATLAVALVIGLMQSCKPKNSSDASVGDAEKAYVAPGKYDEFYNFVSGGFSGQLSVYGLPSGRLFRVIPVFSVDPEKGWGYNEETKPMLNTSHGFVPWDDLHHTEMSQTNGEVDGRWVFGNANNTPRIARIDLKTFKTAEIIELPNSGGNHSSPFITENTEYVVAGTRFSVPADYSNGDVAI
;
A
#
# COMPACT_ATOMS: atom_id res chain seq x y z
N MET A 1 -19.41 73.48 23.12
CA MET A 1 -18.22 72.66 23.37
C MET A 1 -18.54 71.27 23.90
N LYS A 2 -19.61 71.02 24.65
CA LYS A 2 -19.94 69.69 25.23
C LYS A 2 -20.36 68.62 24.20
N THR A 3 -21.03 68.99 23.11
CA THR A 3 -21.50 68.04 22.07
C THR A 3 -20.38 67.43 21.22
N LYS A 4 -19.33 68.18 20.92
CA LYS A 4 -18.18 67.68 20.14
C LYS A 4 -17.32 66.68 20.94
N PHE A 5 -17.27 66.83 22.26
CA PHE A 5 -16.53 65.92 23.14
C PHE A 5 -17.24 64.54 23.26
N VAL A 6 -18.56 64.54 23.32
CA VAL A 6 -19.37 63.34 23.38
C VAL A 6 -19.27 62.57 22.08
N GLN A 7 -19.28 63.23 20.93
CA GLN A 7 -19.12 62.53 19.61
C GLN A 7 -17.73 61.92 19.41
N ALA A 8 -16.68 62.65 19.89
CA ALA A 8 -15.31 62.07 19.83
C ALA A 8 -15.13 60.84 20.73
N THR A 9 -15.73 60.85 21.92
CA THR A 9 -15.66 59.69 22.85
C THR A 9 -16.44 58.50 22.34
N LEU A 10 -17.59 58.72 21.67
CA LEU A 10 -18.36 57.64 21.05
C LEU A 10 -17.65 57.01 19.86
N ALA A 11 -16.97 57.81 19.03
CA ALA A 11 -16.20 57.34 17.88
C ALA A 11 -14.99 56.50 18.32
N VAL A 12 -14.26 56.90 19.37
CA VAL A 12 -13.14 56.16 19.91
C VAL A 12 -13.59 54.87 20.57
N ALA A 13 -14.73 54.88 21.27
CA ALA A 13 -15.29 53.63 21.85
C ALA A 13 -15.73 52.63 20.76
N LEU A 14 -16.26 53.13 19.63
CA LEU A 14 -16.66 52.26 18.50
C LEU A 14 -15.45 51.63 17.79
N VAL A 15 -14.37 52.39 17.62
CA VAL A 15 -13.11 51.88 17.01
C VAL A 15 -12.43 50.86 17.91
N ILE A 16 -12.42 51.07 19.23
CA ILE A 16 -11.86 50.07 20.19
C ILE A 16 -12.72 48.80 20.23
N GLY A 17 -14.06 48.94 20.11
CA GLY A 17 -14.97 47.78 20.02
C GLY A 17 -14.77 46.92 18.76
N LEU A 18 -14.46 47.57 17.63
CA LEU A 18 -14.18 46.87 16.36
C LEU A 18 -12.81 46.18 16.35
N MET A 19 -11.84 46.70 17.09
CA MET A 19 -10.53 46.06 17.24
C MET A 19 -10.55 44.79 18.14
N GLN A 20 -11.57 44.60 18.95
CA GLN A 20 -11.72 43.39 19.77
C GLN A 20 -12.43 42.25 19.06
N SER A 21 -13.01 42.48 17.87
CA SER A 21 -13.72 41.46 17.11
C SER A 21 -12.79 40.44 16.40
N CYS A 22 -11.49 40.73 16.34
CA CYS A 22 -10.49 39.82 15.80
C CYS A 22 -9.53 39.33 16.91
N LYS A 23 -10.07 38.83 18.02
CA LYS A 23 -9.25 37.92 18.81
C LYS A 23 -9.08 36.68 17.94
N PRO A 24 -7.85 36.27 17.60
CA PRO A 24 -7.66 34.96 17.07
C PRO A 24 -8.31 34.01 18.09
N LYS A 25 -9.31 33.22 17.68
CA LYS A 25 -9.77 32.10 18.45
C LYS A 25 -8.46 31.38 18.80
N ASN A 26 -8.12 31.35 20.09
CA ASN A 26 -7.03 30.49 20.53
C ASN A 26 -7.34 29.12 19.94
N SER A 27 -6.55 28.72 18.97
CA SER A 27 -6.59 27.40 18.35
C SER A 27 -6.14 26.32 19.32
N SER A 28 -6.23 26.57 20.62
CA SER A 28 -5.92 25.65 21.69
C SER A 28 -6.93 24.50 21.85
N ASP A 29 -8.04 24.52 21.06
CA ASP A 29 -8.99 23.41 21.03
C ASP A 29 -9.14 22.76 19.63
N ALA A 30 -8.44 23.21 18.60
CA ALA A 30 -8.15 22.33 17.49
C ALA A 30 -7.14 21.32 18.03
N SER A 31 -7.51 20.04 18.15
CA SER A 31 -6.64 18.97 18.61
C SER A 31 -5.35 19.01 17.78
N VAL A 32 -4.35 19.75 18.26
CA VAL A 32 -2.97 19.76 17.73
C VAL A 32 -2.46 18.31 17.67
N GLY A 33 -3.12 17.43 18.45
CA GLY A 33 -2.75 16.05 18.62
C GLY A 33 -2.78 15.17 17.37
N ASP A 34 -3.69 15.38 16.42
CA ASP A 34 -3.80 14.43 15.30
C ASP A 34 -2.81 14.70 14.18
N ALA A 35 -2.54 15.97 13.90
CA ALA A 35 -1.49 16.33 12.94
C ALA A 35 -0.08 16.00 13.47
N GLU A 36 0.16 16.20 14.78
CA GLU A 36 1.43 15.84 15.42
C GLU A 36 1.67 14.33 15.43
N LYS A 37 0.62 13.52 15.58
CA LYS A 37 0.72 12.05 15.52
C LYS A 37 1.19 11.54 14.15
N ALA A 38 0.88 12.27 13.07
CA ALA A 38 1.29 11.92 11.73
C ALA A 38 2.61 12.60 11.29
N TYR A 39 3.15 13.52 12.12
CA TYR A 39 4.34 14.27 11.76
C TYR A 39 5.62 13.44 11.96
N VAL A 40 6.37 13.27 10.88
CA VAL A 40 7.73 12.72 10.91
C VAL A 40 8.67 13.79 10.37
N ALA A 41 9.62 14.22 11.20
CA ALA A 41 10.56 15.29 10.86
C ALA A 41 11.41 14.92 9.63
N PRO A 42 11.86 15.92 8.83
CA PRO A 42 12.79 15.69 7.73
C PRO A 42 14.05 14.92 8.20
N GLY A 43 14.46 13.92 7.44
CA GLY A 43 15.61 13.06 7.77
C GLY A 43 15.35 12.00 8.83
N LYS A 44 14.10 11.86 9.30
CA LYS A 44 13.67 10.76 10.15
C LYS A 44 12.88 9.72 9.34
N TYR A 45 12.93 8.47 9.81
CA TYR A 45 12.15 7.36 9.25
C TYR A 45 10.80 7.28 9.95
N ASP A 46 9.81 6.75 9.23
CA ASP A 46 8.57 6.30 9.82
C ASP A 46 8.82 5.10 10.75
N GLU A 47 7.98 4.94 11.75
CA GLU A 47 8.10 3.87 12.73
C GLU A 47 7.73 2.50 12.13
N PHE A 48 6.72 2.50 11.25
CA PHE A 48 6.23 1.30 10.57
C PHE A 48 6.09 1.54 9.06
N TYR A 49 6.07 0.44 8.31
CA TYR A 49 5.72 0.45 6.90
C TYR A 49 4.51 -0.44 6.66
N ASN A 50 3.55 0.09 5.91
CA ASN A 50 2.34 -0.62 5.50
C ASN A 50 2.46 -1.00 4.02
N PHE A 51 2.29 -2.30 3.74
CA PHE A 51 2.35 -2.86 2.38
C PHE A 51 0.94 -3.09 1.88
N VAL A 52 0.53 -2.31 0.90
CA VAL A 52 -0.84 -2.28 0.39
C VAL A 52 -0.88 -2.79 -1.04
N SER A 53 -1.65 -3.84 -1.26
CA SER A 53 -1.92 -4.32 -2.61
C SER A 53 -2.72 -3.26 -3.39
N GLY A 54 -2.29 -3.00 -4.61
CA GLY A 54 -2.92 -2.02 -5.48
C GLY A 54 -4.13 -2.56 -6.26
N GLY A 55 -4.52 -3.81 -6.02
CA GLY A 55 -5.61 -4.44 -6.74
C GLY A 55 -5.34 -4.46 -8.25
N PHE A 56 -6.24 -3.92 -9.02
CA PHE A 56 -6.16 -3.87 -10.48
C PHE A 56 -4.96 -3.11 -11.05
N SER A 57 -4.22 -2.37 -10.25
CA SER A 57 -2.95 -1.78 -10.72
C SER A 57 -1.83 -2.79 -10.85
N GLY A 58 -1.95 -3.98 -10.25
CA GLY A 58 -0.94 -5.02 -10.23
C GLY A 58 0.34 -4.64 -9.49
N GLN A 59 0.26 -3.64 -8.60
CA GLN A 59 1.40 -3.04 -7.90
C GLN A 59 1.27 -3.20 -6.39
N LEU A 60 2.39 -3.17 -5.69
CA LEU A 60 2.47 -3.07 -4.23
C LEU A 60 2.91 -1.67 -3.84
N SER A 61 2.08 -0.98 -3.06
CA SER A 61 2.41 0.34 -2.51
C SER A 61 2.92 0.22 -1.08
N VAL A 62 3.97 0.97 -0.75
CA VAL A 62 4.57 1.00 0.58
C VAL A 62 4.36 2.38 1.17
N TYR A 63 3.64 2.45 2.27
CA TYR A 63 3.37 3.68 3.01
C TYR A 63 4.09 3.67 4.35
N GLY A 64 4.70 4.81 4.69
CA GLY A 64 5.26 5.02 6.01
C GLY A 64 4.17 5.40 7.02
N LEU A 65 4.26 4.89 8.23
CA LEU A 65 3.37 5.22 9.34
C LEU A 65 4.21 5.73 10.52
N PRO A 66 3.83 6.82 11.17
CA PRO A 66 2.51 7.47 11.12
C PRO A 66 2.31 8.51 10.01
N SER A 67 3.33 8.83 9.20
CA SER A 67 3.25 9.97 8.26
C SER A 67 2.23 9.82 7.12
N GLY A 68 1.87 8.60 6.76
CA GLY A 68 1.04 8.30 5.58
C GLY A 68 1.75 8.57 4.23
N ARG A 69 3.07 8.82 4.24
CA ARG A 69 3.82 9.10 3.02
C ARG A 69 3.93 7.85 2.14
N LEU A 70 3.65 8.02 0.85
CA LEU A 70 3.96 6.99 -0.12
C LEU A 70 5.48 6.90 -0.28
N PHE A 71 6.06 5.81 0.19
CA PHE A 71 7.49 5.58 0.17
C PHE A 71 7.95 4.95 -1.15
N ARG A 72 7.21 3.95 -1.64
CA ARG A 72 7.55 3.20 -2.84
C ARG A 72 6.32 2.61 -3.51
N VAL A 73 6.36 2.50 -4.83
CA VAL A 73 5.46 1.64 -5.62
C VAL A 73 6.31 0.59 -6.30
N ILE A 74 5.98 -0.68 -6.09
CA ILE A 74 6.69 -1.84 -6.61
C ILE A 74 5.80 -2.50 -7.67
N PRO A 75 6.21 -2.60 -8.93
CA PRO A 75 5.47 -3.34 -9.93
C PRO A 75 5.60 -4.84 -9.66
N VAL A 76 4.49 -5.56 -9.71
CA VAL A 76 4.42 -7.01 -9.47
C VAL A 76 3.79 -7.70 -10.68
N PHE A 77 2.48 -7.62 -10.82
CA PHE A 77 1.72 -8.17 -11.94
C PHE A 77 1.31 -7.07 -12.94
N SER A 78 2.18 -6.12 -13.17
CA SER A 78 2.00 -5.05 -14.14
C SER A 78 3.32 -4.69 -14.75
N VAL A 79 3.33 -4.25 -15.99
CA VAL A 79 4.54 -3.67 -16.59
C VAL A 79 4.77 -2.26 -16.07
N ASP A 80 6.03 -1.86 -15.94
CA ASP A 80 6.44 -0.51 -15.54
C ASP A 80 7.61 -0.05 -16.43
N PRO A 81 7.36 0.75 -17.46
CA PRO A 81 8.39 1.18 -18.39
C PRO A 81 9.44 2.09 -17.76
N GLU A 82 9.10 2.89 -16.74
CA GLU A 82 10.06 3.76 -16.07
C GLU A 82 11.11 2.96 -15.31
N LYS A 83 10.73 1.80 -14.77
CA LYS A 83 11.60 0.89 -14.04
C LYS A 83 12.14 -0.26 -14.90
N GLY A 84 11.73 -0.33 -16.18
CA GLY A 84 12.06 -1.41 -17.09
C GLY A 84 11.42 -2.75 -16.75
N TRP A 85 10.51 -2.77 -15.77
CA TRP A 85 9.83 -3.98 -15.32
C TRP A 85 8.89 -4.52 -16.39
N GLY A 86 9.06 -5.79 -16.75
CA GLY A 86 8.31 -6.46 -17.80
C GLY A 86 8.77 -6.14 -19.23
N TYR A 87 9.83 -5.32 -19.38
CA TYR A 87 10.37 -4.93 -20.70
C TYR A 87 11.76 -5.49 -20.98
N ASN A 88 12.58 -5.68 -19.95
CA ASN A 88 13.92 -6.22 -20.11
C ASN A 88 13.91 -7.76 -20.06
N GLU A 89 15.03 -8.36 -20.45
CA GLU A 89 15.18 -9.82 -20.51
C GLU A 89 15.15 -10.52 -19.15
N GLU A 90 15.46 -9.80 -18.08
CA GLU A 90 15.43 -10.34 -16.72
C GLU A 90 14.00 -10.42 -16.17
N THR A 91 13.21 -9.37 -16.36
CA THR A 91 11.90 -9.23 -15.69
C THR A 91 10.73 -9.63 -16.58
N LYS A 92 10.85 -9.53 -17.92
CA LYS A 92 9.81 -9.94 -18.84
C LYS A 92 9.40 -11.41 -18.69
N PRO A 93 10.34 -12.37 -18.54
CA PRO A 93 9.98 -13.77 -18.31
C PRO A 93 9.17 -14.03 -17.04
N MET A 94 9.31 -13.19 -16.00
CA MET A 94 8.55 -13.32 -14.77
C MET A 94 7.04 -13.09 -14.97
N LEU A 95 6.65 -12.40 -16.05
CA LEU A 95 5.25 -12.16 -16.40
C LEU A 95 4.68 -13.22 -17.37
N ASN A 96 5.47 -14.22 -17.75
CA ASN A 96 4.96 -15.32 -18.55
C ASN A 96 4.14 -16.29 -17.67
N THR A 97 3.15 -16.88 -18.29
CA THR A 97 2.35 -17.99 -17.75
C THR A 97 2.36 -19.14 -18.74
N SER A 98 1.78 -20.28 -18.37
CA SER A 98 1.52 -21.40 -19.28
C SER A 98 0.71 -21.00 -20.53
N HIS A 99 -0.02 -19.89 -20.46
CA HIS A 99 -0.81 -19.34 -21.57
C HIS A 99 -0.10 -18.20 -22.33
N GLY A 100 1.17 -17.91 -22.03
CA GLY A 100 1.98 -16.88 -22.66
C GLY A 100 2.21 -15.67 -21.77
N PHE A 101 2.63 -14.57 -22.41
CA PHE A 101 2.94 -13.31 -21.70
C PHE A 101 1.66 -12.64 -21.19
N VAL A 102 1.52 -12.54 -19.88
CA VAL A 102 0.39 -11.88 -19.19
C VAL A 102 0.93 -10.69 -18.42
N PRO A 103 1.01 -9.50 -19.05
CA PRO A 103 1.69 -8.32 -18.51
C PRO A 103 0.90 -7.62 -17.41
N TRP A 104 -0.28 -8.10 -17.07
CA TRP A 104 -1.14 -7.46 -16.08
C TRP A 104 -2.00 -8.48 -15.34
N ASP A 105 -2.18 -8.27 -14.04
CA ASP A 105 -3.13 -8.97 -13.19
C ASP A 105 -3.42 -8.14 -11.94
N ASP A 106 -4.45 -8.52 -11.20
CA ASP A 106 -4.83 -7.94 -9.92
C ASP A 106 -3.94 -8.50 -8.79
N LEU A 107 -3.07 -7.68 -8.21
CA LEU A 107 -2.39 -8.03 -6.96
C LEU A 107 -3.37 -7.89 -5.81
N HIS A 108 -3.79 -9.00 -5.21
CA HIS A 108 -4.97 -8.99 -4.34
C HIS A 108 -4.63 -9.06 -2.86
N HIS A 109 -4.19 -10.19 -2.35
CA HIS A 109 -3.83 -10.35 -0.95
C HIS A 109 -2.32 -10.42 -0.77
N THR A 110 -1.84 -9.84 0.33
CA THR A 110 -0.42 -9.85 0.69
C THR A 110 -0.22 -10.42 2.08
N GLU A 111 0.91 -11.11 2.27
CA GLU A 111 1.33 -11.66 3.56
C GLU A 111 2.84 -11.50 3.73
N MET A 112 3.29 -11.28 4.97
CA MET A 112 4.69 -11.04 5.30
C MET A 112 5.40 -12.36 5.68
N SER A 113 6.70 -12.45 5.34
CA SER A 113 7.54 -13.53 5.85
C SER A 113 7.69 -13.48 7.36
N GLN A 114 7.92 -14.65 7.96
CA GLN A 114 8.03 -14.83 9.40
C GLN A 114 9.30 -15.60 9.78
N THR A 115 9.77 -15.36 10.99
CA THR A 115 10.78 -16.16 11.68
C THR A 115 10.29 -16.38 13.09
N ASN A 116 10.15 -17.63 13.51
CA ASN A 116 9.56 -18.05 14.80
C ASN A 116 8.16 -17.42 15.05
N GLY A 117 7.34 -17.34 14.00
CA GLY A 117 5.98 -16.80 14.06
C GLY A 117 5.90 -15.26 14.08
N GLU A 118 7.02 -14.56 14.06
CA GLU A 118 7.07 -13.11 14.05
C GLU A 118 7.46 -12.56 12.67
N VAL A 119 6.81 -11.46 12.26
CA VAL A 119 7.14 -10.77 11.01
C VAL A 119 8.61 -10.34 11.00
N ASP A 120 9.36 -10.76 10.00
CA ASP A 120 10.82 -10.59 9.96
C ASP A 120 11.33 -9.56 8.94
N GLY A 121 10.44 -9.00 8.13
CA GLY A 121 10.77 -7.94 7.17
C GLY A 121 11.64 -8.37 5.98
N ARG A 122 11.78 -9.67 5.70
CA ARG A 122 12.56 -10.16 4.55
C ARG A 122 11.78 -10.09 3.25
N TRP A 123 10.53 -10.59 3.25
CA TRP A 123 9.72 -10.79 2.07
C TRP A 123 8.27 -10.36 2.27
N VAL A 124 7.63 -9.91 1.19
CA VAL A 124 6.18 -9.89 1.05
C VAL A 124 5.80 -10.87 -0.05
N PHE A 125 4.79 -11.69 0.20
CA PHE A 125 4.17 -12.55 -0.80
C PHE A 125 2.82 -11.97 -1.20
N GLY A 126 2.45 -12.11 -2.47
CA GLY A 126 1.17 -11.62 -2.96
C GLY A 126 0.62 -12.50 -4.06
N ASN A 127 -0.68 -12.71 -4.07
CA ASN A 127 -1.36 -13.51 -5.09
C ASN A 127 -1.90 -12.66 -6.23
N ALA A 128 -1.91 -13.25 -7.41
CA ALA A 128 -2.66 -12.74 -8.55
C ALA A 128 -4.10 -13.29 -8.52
N ASN A 129 -5.09 -12.42 -8.64
CA ASN A 129 -6.50 -12.83 -8.53
C ASN A 129 -7.01 -13.60 -9.76
N ASN A 130 -6.55 -13.25 -10.96
CA ASN A 130 -7.10 -13.77 -12.22
C ASN A 130 -6.26 -14.90 -12.81
N THR A 131 -4.97 -14.96 -12.49
CA THR A 131 -4.07 -16.06 -12.87
C THR A 131 -3.56 -16.77 -11.61
N PRO A 132 -3.18 -18.04 -11.70
CA PRO A 132 -2.73 -18.80 -10.54
C PRO A 132 -1.28 -18.49 -10.18
N ARG A 133 -0.94 -17.19 -10.02
CA ARG A 133 0.42 -16.75 -9.73
C ARG A 133 0.58 -16.25 -8.31
N ILE A 134 1.77 -16.46 -7.75
CA ILE A 134 2.22 -15.88 -6.49
C ILE A 134 3.54 -15.19 -6.76
N ALA A 135 3.65 -13.95 -6.26
CA ALA A 135 4.87 -13.17 -6.29
C ALA A 135 5.56 -13.15 -4.92
N ARG A 136 6.89 -13.11 -4.95
CA ARG A 136 7.74 -12.83 -3.80
C ARG A 136 8.47 -11.50 -4.03
N ILE A 137 8.28 -10.57 -3.12
CA ILE A 137 8.86 -9.23 -3.16
C ILE A 137 9.96 -9.15 -2.09
N ASP A 138 11.16 -8.76 -2.49
CA ASP A 138 12.32 -8.57 -1.60
C ASP A 138 12.26 -7.20 -0.95
N LEU A 139 12.14 -7.15 0.38
CA LEU A 139 12.07 -5.92 1.14
C LEU A 139 13.44 -5.25 1.35
N LYS A 140 14.54 -5.94 1.11
CA LYS A 140 15.86 -5.33 1.12
C LYS A 140 16.09 -4.44 -0.11
N THR A 141 15.55 -4.85 -1.26
CA THR A 141 15.71 -4.14 -2.54
C THR A 141 14.45 -3.42 -3.00
N PHE A 142 13.32 -3.71 -2.41
CA PHE A 142 11.98 -3.27 -2.86
C PHE A 142 11.71 -3.62 -4.33
N LYS A 143 12.03 -4.85 -4.69
CA LYS A 143 11.81 -5.38 -6.04
C LYS A 143 11.08 -6.72 -5.96
N THR A 144 10.25 -6.98 -6.95
CA THR A 144 9.73 -8.33 -7.18
C THR A 144 10.88 -9.24 -7.57
N ALA A 145 11.13 -10.26 -6.76
CA ALA A 145 12.26 -11.17 -6.91
C ALA A 145 11.88 -12.42 -7.72
N GLU A 146 10.62 -12.83 -7.63
CA GLU A 146 10.15 -14.07 -8.25
C GLU A 146 8.63 -14.03 -8.43
N ILE A 147 8.15 -14.64 -9.50
CA ILE A 147 6.74 -14.97 -9.71
C ILE A 147 6.67 -16.42 -10.12
N ILE A 148 5.87 -17.22 -9.41
CA ILE A 148 5.59 -18.61 -9.73
C ILE A 148 4.15 -18.77 -10.16
N GLU A 149 3.88 -19.72 -11.06
CA GLU A 149 2.55 -20.16 -11.46
C GLU A 149 2.22 -21.49 -10.77
N LEU A 150 1.06 -21.56 -10.13
CA LEU A 150 0.57 -22.81 -9.52
C LEU A 150 0.05 -23.72 -10.63
N PRO A 151 0.48 -24.99 -10.67
CA PRO A 151 0.08 -25.90 -11.72
C PRO A 151 -1.42 -26.23 -11.63
N ASN A 152 -2.03 -26.39 -12.77
CA ASN A 152 -3.41 -26.87 -12.93
C ASN A 152 -4.44 -26.12 -12.10
N SER A 153 -4.29 -24.81 -11.96
CA SER A 153 -5.18 -23.94 -11.21
C SER A 153 -5.72 -22.81 -12.10
N GLY A 154 -7.00 -22.50 -11.98
CA GLY A 154 -7.64 -21.45 -12.77
C GLY A 154 -7.51 -20.03 -12.18
N GLY A 155 -6.92 -19.89 -11.02
CA GLY A 155 -6.73 -18.60 -10.34
C GLY A 155 -6.41 -18.80 -8.87
N ASN A 156 -5.98 -17.73 -8.20
CA ASN A 156 -5.58 -17.78 -6.80
C ASN A 156 -6.12 -16.56 -6.05
N HIS A 157 -7.22 -16.70 -5.34
CA HIS A 157 -7.85 -15.60 -4.62
C HIS A 157 -7.66 -15.66 -3.10
N SER A 158 -7.16 -16.75 -2.55
CA SER A 158 -6.88 -16.81 -1.11
C SER A 158 -5.61 -16.05 -0.76
N SER A 159 -5.56 -15.46 0.43
CA SER A 159 -4.30 -14.93 0.96
C SER A 159 -3.23 -16.03 0.96
N PRO A 160 -2.00 -15.73 0.58
CA PRO A 160 -0.89 -16.61 0.86
C PRO A 160 -0.80 -16.82 2.38
N PHE A 161 -0.74 -18.07 2.83
CA PHE A 161 -0.50 -18.39 4.23
C PHE A 161 0.97 -18.77 4.41
N ILE A 162 1.65 -18.12 5.34
CA ILE A 162 3.08 -18.29 5.57
C ILE A 162 3.28 -19.14 6.83
N THR A 163 4.11 -20.19 6.73
CA THR A 163 4.47 -20.99 7.90
C THR A 163 5.42 -20.21 8.82
N GLU A 164 5.53 -20.67 10.07
CA GLU A 164 6.21 -20.01 11.19
C GLU A 164 7.63 -19.49 10.87
N ASN A 165 8.37 -20.20 10.00
CA ASN A 165 9.70 -19.79 9.58
C ASN A 165 9.81 -19.57 8.06
N THR A 166 8.69 -19.37 7.40
CA THR A 166 8.64 -19.16 5.94
C THR A 166 9.20 -20.33 5.13
N GLU A 167 9.12 -21.56 5.67
CA GLU A 167 9.53 -22.76 4.92
C GLU A 167 8.58 -23.03 3.75
N TYR A 168 7.29 -22.70 3.94
CA TYR A 168 6.26 -22.87 2.92
C TYR A 168 5.37 -21.64 2.82
N VAL A 169 4.93 -21.38 1.58
CA VAL A 169 3.84 -20.48 1.25
C VAL A 169 2.69 -21.33 0.77
N VAL A 170 1.63 -21.39 1.56
CA VAL A 170 0.43 -22.15 1.23
C VAL A 170 -0.56 -21.25 0.51
N ALA A 171 -1.04 -21.67 -0.63
CA ALA A 171 -2.02 -20.94 -1.42
C ALA A 171 -3.23 -21.83 -1.74
N GLY A 172 -4.41 -21.23 -1.71
CA GLY A 172 -5.64 -21.90 -2.13
C GLY A 172 -6.05 -21.45 -3.53
N THR A 173 -6.61 -22.36 -4.29
CA THR A 173 -7.17 -22.05 -5.61
C THR A 173 -8.47 -21.26 -5.48
N ARG A 174 -8.74 -20.36 -6.42
CA ARG A 174 -10.01 -19.62 -6.49
C ARG A 174 -11.19 -20.52 -6.83
N PHE A 175 -10.94 -21.49 -7.69
CA PHE A 175 -11.94 -22.43 -8.18
C PHE A 175 -11.56 -23.85 -7.76
N SER A 176 -12.56 -24.63 -7.37
CA SER A 176 -12.37 -26.02 -6.97
C SER A 176 -12.07 -26.96 -8.14
N VAL A 177 -12.34 -26.52 -9.35
CA VAL A 177 -12.13 -27.28 -10.58
C VAL A 177 -10.71 -27.03 -11.11
N PRO A 178 -9.92 -28.07 -11.41
CA PRO A 178 -8.63 -27.91 -12.07
C PRO A 178 -8.76 -27.18 -13.42
N ALA A 179 -7.74 -26.43 -13.82
CA ALA A 179 -7.75 -25.72 -15.11
C ALA A 179 -7.80 -26.70 -16.29
N ASP A 180 -7.10 -27.84 -16.19
CA ASP A 180 -7.16 -28.93 -17.16
C ASP A 180 -8.16 -29.99 -16.71
N TYR A 181 -9.43 -29.69 -16.92
CA TYR A 181 -10.52 -30.63 -16.65
C TYR A 181 -10.72 -31.65 -17.78
N SER A 182 -10.13 -31.42 -18.96
CA SER A 182 -10.39 -32.21 -20.17
C SER A 182 -9.86 -33.64 -20.08
N ASN A 183 -8.89 -33.91 -19.21
CA ASN A 183 -8.22 -35.21 -19.08
C ASN A 183 -8.86 -36.17 -18.05
N GLY A 184 -9.98 -35.76 -17.41
CA GLY A 184 -10.67 -36.63 -16.46
C GLY A 184 -9.92 -36.88 -15.13
N ASP A 185 -8.79 -36.24 -14.95
CA ASP A 185 -8.03 -36.30 -13.69
C ASP A 185 -8.60 -35.31 -12.70
N VAL A 186 -9.64 -35.70 -11.99
CA VAL A 186 -10.07 -35.04 -10.78
C VAL A 186 -9.05 -35.38 -9.70
N ALA A 187 -8.04 -34.56 -9.53
CA ALA A 187 -7.22 -34.61 -8.32
C ALA A 187 -8.10 -34.16 -7.14
N ILE A 188 -8.54 -35.13 -6.35
CA ILE A 188 -9.20 -34.88 -5.06
C ILE A 188 -8.11 -34.64 -4.02
#